data_42c883baeba9cae29e3814fc508dca1c
#
_entry.id   42c883baeba9cae29e3814fc508dca1c
#
_cell.length_a   1.000
_cell.length_b   1.000
_cell.length_c   1.000
_cell.angle_alpha   90.00
_cell.angle_beta   90.00
_cell.angle_gamma   90.00
#
_symmetry.space_group_name_H-M   'P 1'
#
loop_
_entity.id
_entity.type
_entity.pdbx_description
1 polymer ?
#
loop_
_entity_poly.entity_id
_entity_poly.type
_entity_poly.pdbx_seq_one_letter_code
_entity_poly.pdbx_strand_id
1 'polypeptide(L)'
;MTIYDHWLYRFLTGPLNNVAWLYILLPCVFAGGIYLTVGSGAVQFRRFGYAMKNTAGKLFQKQETAHGAITPLQAVTTALAATVGTGNIVGTSQAIAMGGYGAVFWLWMAALLGMVIKYSEVLLAVKYRERDARGDWVGGPMYYIKNGMGDKWKWLAGAFSVLAALAAFGIGNMSQANSIVGSVTDAVCAVNPDFSGQAALRWGLGIGLALLTALVLFGGIKRIGAVTEKLIPFMSVAYILMTLIVIFGNLGGVGRAFKEIFSAAFAPRAILGGAAGITIRQAVIWGLRRSAFSNEAGLGSAPIAHAAAHCDGPVEQGIYGIFEVFMDTIVICTLTALTIIISGVDVTFGVKPGSALITAAFGTVFNGTFSSVFIAVALTLFAYSTILGWSLYGSRCVQYLLGLRAAKVYQFVFIIMIVVGSVSSLDFVWNIADTLNGLMAIPNFIALFALSPVIFKITREYFRGVDLASAKHE
;
A
#
# COMPACT_ATOMS: atom_id res chain seq x y z
N MET A 1 -13.28 -23.68 -22.51
CA MET A 1 -13.39 -22.20 -22.35
C MET A 1 -12.70 -21.87 -21.06
N THR A 2 -11.57 -21.19 -21.12
CA THR A 2 -10.85 -20.80 -19.90
C THR A 2 -11.58 -19.63 -19.23
N ILE A 3 -11.36 -19.41 -17.92
CA ILE A 3 -11.94 -18.26 -17.20
C ILE A 3 -11.54 -16.92 -17.85
N TYR A 4 -10.39 -16.88 -18.53
CA TYR A 4 -9.89 -15.71 -19.25
C TYR A 4 -10.69 -15.39 -20.51
N ASP A 5 -11.43 -16.36 -21.06
CA ASP A 5 -12.28 -16.21 -22.24
C ASP A 5 -13.66 -15.72 -21.88
N HIS A 6 -14.04 -15.76 -20.61
CA HIS A 6 -15.33 -15.31 -20.15
C HIS A 6 -15.47 -13.79 -20.31
N TRP A 7 -16.59 -13.36 -20.94
CA TRP A 7 -16.82 -11.95 -21.26
C TRP A 7 -16.73 -11.02 -20.05
N LEU A 8 -17.24 -11.48 -18.89
CA LEU A 8 -17.22 -10.70 -17.64
C LEU A 8 -15.77 -10.46 -17.16
N TYR A 9 -14.90 -11.47 -17.19
CA TYR A 9 -13.49 -11.30 -16.84
C TYR A 9 -12.81 -10.30 -17.75
N ARG A 10 -12.99 -10.42 -19.08
CA ARG A 10 -12.42 -9.48 -20.06
C ARG A 10 -12.94 -8.06 -19.87
N PHE A 11 -14.24 -7.89 -19.57
CA PHE A 11 -14.83 -6.58 -19.27
C PHE A 11 -14.25 -5.95 -18.01
N LEU A 12 -14.18 -6.72 -16.90
CA LEU A 12 -13.65 -6.26 -15.62
C LEU A 12 -12.18 -5.85 -15.73
N THR A 13 -11.34 -6.70 -16.33
CA THR A 13 -9.89 -6.50 -16.35
C THR A 13 -9.36 -5.65 -17.51
N GLY A 14 -10.19 -5.38 -18.51
CA GLY A 14 -9.91 -4.54 -19.66
C GLY A 14 -10.59 -3.17 -19.58
N PRO A 15 -11.76 -2.98 -20.19
CA PRO A 15 -12.43 -1.67 -20.28
C PRO A 15 -12.68 -1.02 -18.91
N LEU A 16 -13.23 -1.77 -17.95
CA LEU A 16 -13.56 -1.23 -16.63
C LEU A 16 -12.29 -0.85 -15.83
N ASN A 17 -11.25 -1.68 -15.88
CA ASN A 17 -9.96 -1.37 -15.28
C ASN A 17 -9.34 -0.11 -15.87
N ASN A 18 -9.37 0.02 -17.20
CA ASN A 18 -8.85 1.21 -17.88
C ASN A 18 -9.62 2.47 -17.51
N VAL A 19 -10.95 2.39 -17.46
CA VAL A 19 -11.78 3.54 -17.04
C VAL A 19 -11.43 3.95 -15.60
N ALA A 20 -11.41 3.00 -14.66
CA ALA A 20 -11.13 3.28 -13.27
C ALA A 20 -9.73 3.89 -13.06
N TRP A 21 -8.70 3.34 -13.71
CA TRP A 21 -7.33 3.79 -13.53
C TRP A 21 -6.96 4.99 -14.39
N LEU A 22 -7.09 4.88 -15.71
CA LEU A 22 -6.55 5.88 -16.64
C LEU A 22 -7.38 7.17 -16.68
N TYR A 23 -8.70 7.04 -16.62
CA TYR A 23 -9.59 8.20 -16.82
C TYR A 23 -10.10 8.79 -15.51
N ILE A 24 -10.04 8.05 -14.40
CA ILE A 24 -10.53 8.55 -13.10
C ILE A 24 -9.39 8.66 -12.10
N LEU A 25 -8.78 7.52 -11.67
CA LEU A 25 -7.87 7.53 -10.53
C LEU A 25 -6.59 8.32 -10.80
N LEU A 26 -5.93 8.12 -11.94
CA LEU A 26 -4.69 8.85 -12.24
C LEU A 26 -4.92 10.37 -12.31
N PRO A 27 -5.95 10.90 -13.03
CA PRO A 27 -6.28 12.32 -12.98
C PRO A 27 -6.61 12.80 -11.56
N CYS A 28 -7.35 12.03 -10.76
CA CYS A 28 -7.69 12.40 -9.38
C CYS A 28 -6.47 12.46 -8.48
N VAL A 29 -5.52 11.53 -8.60
CA VAL A 29 -4.27 11.57 -7.84
C VAL A 29 -3.45 12.81 -8.19
N PHE A 30 -3.31 13.13 -9.48
CA PHE A 30 -2.55 14.31 -9.92
C PHE A 30 -3.29 15.60 -9.59
N ALA A 31 -4.45 15.81 -10.18
CA ALA A 31 -5.20 17.06 -10.01
C ALA A 31 -5.67 17.23 -8.57
N GLY A 32 -6.16 16.17 -7.94
CA GLY A 32 -6.57 16.16 -6.55
C GLY A 32 -5.41 16.37 -5.59
N GLY A 33 -4.26 15.72 -5.83
CA GLY A 33 -3.06 15.92 -5.04
C GLY A 33 -2.52 17.34 -5.14
N ILE A 34 -2.50 17.95 -6.34
CA ILE A 34 -2.13 19.36 -6.52
C ILE A 34 -3.14 20.29 -5.80
N TYR A 35 -4.44 20.06 -6.00
CA TYR A 35 -5.49 20.84 -5.36
C TYR A 35 -5.39 20.80 -3.83
N LEU A 36 -5.24 19.62 -3.25
CA LEU A 36 -5.07 19.45 -1.81
C LEU A 36 -3.75 20.07 -1.32
N THR A 37 -2.67 19.98 -2.11
CA THR A 37 -1.38 20.60 -1.78
C THR A 37 -1.52 22.13 -1.67
N VAL A 38 -2.13 22.77 -2.67
CA VAL A 38 -2.32 24.21 -2.67
C VAL A 38 -3.26 24.64 -1.53
N GLY A 39 -4.39 23.97 -1.37
CA GLY A 39 -5.39 24.31 -0.36
C GLY A 39 -4.93 24.11 1.09
N SER A 40 -4.08 23.10 1.34
CA SER A 40 -3.48 22.85 2.67
C SER A 40 -2.21 23.68 2.94
N GLY A 41 -1.78 24.53 2.00
CA GLY A 41 -0.55 25.32 2.13
C GLY A 41 0.71 24.46 2.01
N ALA A 42 0.69 23.43 1.15
CA ALA A 42 1.77 22.50 0.90
C ALA A 42 2.29 21.81 2.18
N VAL A 43 1.36 21.34 3.01
CA VAL A 43 1.63 20.78 4.35
C VAL A 43 2.69 19.67 4.31
N GLN A 44 2.65 18.79 3.31
CA GLN A 44 3.59 17.68 3.17
C GLN A 44 5.05 18.14 2.91
N PHE A 45 5.26 19.37 2.42
CA PHE A 45 6.59 19.93 2.21
C PHE A 45 6.97 20.89 3.34
N ARG A 46 6.12 21.88 3.61
CA ARG A 46 6.42 22.95 4.59
C ARG A 46 6.47 22.43 6.02
N ARG A 47 5.72 21.39 6.34
CA ARG A 47 5.62 20.78 7.67
C ARG A 47 6.25 19.38 7.73
N PHE A 48 7.05 19.01 6.72
CA PHE A 48 7.69 17.69 6.66
C PHE A 48 8.55 17.40 7.90
N GLY A 49 9.43 18.35 8.28
CA GLY A 49 10.26 18.21 9.48
C GLY A 49 9.42 18.06 10.76
N TYR A 50 8.31 18.83 10.88
CA TYR A 50 7.36 18.69 11.98
C TYR A 50 6.70 17.29 11.97
N ALA A 51 6.28 16.83 10.81
CA ALA A 51 5.70 15.51 10.67
C ALA A 51 6.69 14.41 11.10
N MET A 52 7.93 14.43 10.60
CA MET A 52 8.93 13.42 10.96
C MET A 52 9.27 13.45 12.46
N LYS A 53 9.41 14.64 13.07
CA LYS A 53 9.68 14.78 14.51
C LYS A 53 8.55 14.20 15.37
N ASN A 54 7.29 14.44 14.97
CA ASN A 54 6.12 14.01 15.74
C ASN A 54 5.58 12.62 15.38
N THR A 55 6.18 11.94 14.40
CA THR A 55 5.88 10.55 14.04
C THR A 55 7.07 9.65 14.32
N ALA A 56 8.10 9.64 13.48
CA ALA A 56 9.30 8.83 13.65
C ALA A 56 9.99 9.10 15.01
N GLY A 57 10.07 10.36 15.45
CA GLY A 57 10.67 10.76 16.71
C GLY A 57 9.91 10.24 17.95
N LYS A 58 8.66 9.81 17.81
CA LYS A 58 7.83 9.28 18.89
C LYS A 58 7.63 7.76 18.83
N LEU A 59 8.16 7.07 17.82
CA LEU A 59 7.94 5.63 17.60
C LEU A 59 8.37 4.75 18.80
N PHE A 60 9.36 5.18 19.55
CA PHE A 60 9.89 4.44 20.68
C PHE A 60 9.44 4.96 22.07
N GLN A 61 8.53 5.94 22.09
CA GLN A 61 7.98 6.47 23.34
C GLN A 61 6.76 5.67 23.75
N LYS A 62 6.71 5.27 25.05
CA LYS A 62 5.52 4.64 25.63
C LYS A 62 4.36 5.64 25.55
N GLN A 63 3.26 5.22 24.93
CA GLN A 63 2.04 6.02 24.82
C GLN A 63 0.91 5.32 25.59
N GLU A 64 0.16 6.09 26.36
CA GLU A 64 -1.02 5.59 27.07
C GLU A 64 -2.20 5.45 26.11
N THR A 65 -3.05 4.46 26.38
CA THR A 65 -4.25 4.19 25.58
C THR A 65 -5.51 4.38 26.40
N ALA A 66 -6.48 5.10 25.87
CA ALA A 66 -7.82 5.12 26.42
C ALA A 66 -8.60 3.85 26.08
N HIS A 67 -9.65 3.55 26.84
CA HIS A 67 -10.51 2.38 26.59
C HIS A 67 -11.13 2.46 25.17
N GLY A 68 -11.05 1.36 24.41
CA GLY A 68 -11.60 1.26 23.06
C GLY A 68 -10.73 1.92 21.96
N ALA A 69 -9.48 2.31 22.26
CA ALA A 69 -8.53 2.84 21.31
C ALA A 69 -7.24 1.97 21.26
N ILE A 70 -6.45 2.18 20.22
CA ILE A 70 -5.07 1.68 20.09
C ILE A 70 -4.10 2.87 20.12
N THR A 71 -2.80 2.62 20.38
CA THR A 71 -1.82 3.70 20.35
C THR A 71 -1.69 4.27 18.92
N PRO A 72 -1.28 5.55 18.75
CA PRO A 72 -0.93 6.09 17.44
C PRO A 72 0.12 5.24 16.70
N LEU A 73 1.07 4.68 17.44
CA LEU A 73 2.06 3.74 16.89
C LEU A 73 1.39 2.46 16.36
N GLN A 74 0.51 1.84 17.13
CA GLN A 74 -0.26 0.67 16.67
C GLN A 74 -1.14 0.98 15.45
N ALA A 75 -1.73 2.17 15.41
CA ALA A 75 -2.53 2.59 14.27
C ALA A 75 -1.68 2.77 13.00
N VAL A 76 -0.56 3.49 13.10
CA VAL A 76 0.34 3.68 11.95
C VAL A 76 1.03 2.39 11.52
N THR A 77 1.45 1.53 12.46
CA THR A 77 2.04 0.24 12.09
C THR A 77 1.00 -0.71 11.51
N THR A 78 -0.27 -0.63 11.90
CA THR A 78 -1.35 -1.39 11.27
C THR A 78 -1.63 -0.85 9.85
N ALA A 79 -1.59 0.45 9.64
CA ALA A 79 -1.70 1.05 8.32
C ALA A 79 -0.48 0.71 7.44
N LEU A 80 0.74 0.86 7.97
CA LEU A 80 1.97 0.43 7.29
C LEU A 80 1.97 -1.08 7.01
N ALA A 81 1.37 -1.91 7.87
CA ALA A 81 1.23 -3.33 7.62
C ALA A 81 0.40 -3.62 6.36
N ALA A 82 -0.62 -2.82 6.11
CA ALA A 82 -1.43 -2.96 4.92
C ALA A 82 -0.70 -2.44 3.67
N THR A 83 0.04 -1.33 3.78
CA THR A 83 0.71 -0.66 2.66
C THR A 83 2.06 -1.29 2.31
N VAL A 84 2.93 -1.55 3.32
CA VAL A 84 4.25 -2.17 3.11
C VAL A 84 4.08 -3.68 2.89
N GLY A 85 3.90 -4.05 1.63
CA GLY A 85 3.57 -5.40 1.19
C GLY A 85 4.30 -5.80 -0.09
N THR A 86 3.64 -6.64 -0.89
CA THR A 86 4.17 -7.03 -2.22
C THR A 86 4.33 -5.84 -3.16
N GLY A 87 3.61 -4.74 -2.92
CA GLY A 87 3.72 -3.50 -3.71
C GLY A 87 5.13 -2.93 -3.75
N ASN A 88 5.82 -2.93 -2.63
CA ASN A 88 7.17 -2.36 -2.49
C ASN A 88 8.25 -3.19 -3.21
N ILE A 89 8.08 -4.49 -3.32
CA ILE A 89 9.05 -5.42 -3.90
C ILE A 89 8.61 -5.81 -5.31
N VAL A 90 7.51 -6.55 -5.42
CA VAL A 90 6.99 -7.05 -6.70
C VAL A 90 6.38 -5.91 -7.53
N GLY A 91 5.62 -5.00 -6.89
CA GLY A 91 5.01 -3.86 -7.57
C GLY A 91 6.04 -2.90 -8.18
N THR A 92 7.11 -2.59 -7.43
CA THR A 92 8.23 -1.77 -7.93
C THR A 92 8.96 -2.46 -9.08
N SER A 93 9.21 -3.76 -8.97
CA SER A 93 9.78 -4.57 -10.06
C SER A 93 8.90 -4.53 -11.31
N GLN A 94 7.57 -4.60 -11.14
CA GLN A 94 6.61 -4.47 -12.24
C GLN A 94 6.59 -3.06 -12.84
N ALA A 95 6.72 -2.00 -12.01
CA ALA A 95 6.80 -0.63 -12.53
C ALA A 95 7.98 -0.49 -13.50
N ILE A 96 9.14 -1.02 -13.12
CA ILE A 96 10.35 -1.01 -13.96
C ILE A 96 10.15 -1.86 -15.21
N ALA A 97 9.68 -3.10 -15.08
CA ALA A 97 9.54 -4.00 -16.21
C ALA A 97 8.50 -3.57 -17.24
N MET A 98 7.41 -2.96 -16.79
CA MET A 98 6.28 -2.57 -17.65
C MET A 98 6.33 -1.10 -18.10
N GLY A 99 6.95 -0.22 -17.31
CA GLY A 99 7.01 1.22 -17.54
C GLY A 99 8.43 1.76 -17.78
N GLY A 100 9.45 0.88 -17.76
CA GLY A 100 10.85 1.28 -17.86
C GLY A 100 11.37 1.99 -16.61
N TYR A 101 12.65 2.34 -16.62
CA TYR A 101 13.29 3.04 -15.49
C TYR A 101 12.63 4.37 -15.16
N GLY A 102 12.07 5.06 -16.16
CA GLY A 102 11.32 6.30 -15.97
C GLY A 102 10.07 6.16 -15.10
N ALA A 103 9.51 4.96 -14.96
CA ALA A 103 8.38 4.73 -14.06
C ALA A 103 8.71 5.01 -12.59
N VAL A 104 9.99 4.90 -12.19
CA VAL A 104 10.45 5.23 -10.83
C VAL A 104 10.29 6.72 -10.54
N PHE A 105 10.62 7.60 -11.50
CA PHE A 105 10.37 9.04 -11.37
C PHE A 105 8.88 9.34 -11.12
N TRP A 106 8.01 8.74 -11.91
CA TRP A 106 6.56 8.97 -11.80
C TRP A 106 5.96 8.34 -10.54
N LEU A 107 6.57 7.26 -10.04
CA LEU A 107 6.26 6.68 -8.74
C LEU A 107 6.57 7.67 -7.60
N TRP A 108 7.71 8.38 -7.64
CA TRP A 108 8.03 9.44 -6.68
C TRP A 108 7.07 10.62 -6.77
N MET A 109 6.73 11.07 -7.99
CA MET A 109 5.78 12.16 -8.18
C MET A 109 4.41 11.83 -7.60
N ALA A 110 3.93 10.59 -7.82
CA ALA A 110 2.69 10.11 -7.22
C ALA A 110 2.76 10.05 -5.69
N ALA A 111 3.89 9.65 -5.11
CA ALA A 111 4.07 9.60 -3.67
C ALA A 111 4.08 10.99 -3.03
N LEU A 112 4.76 11.98 -3.64
CA LEU A 112 4.76 13.36 -3.16
C LEU A 112 3.35 13.96 -3.10
N LEU A 113 2.50 13.66 -4.09
CA LEU A 113 1.09 14.04 -4.09
C LEU A 113 0.27 13.12 -3.17
N GLY A 114 0.63 11.86 -3.08
CA GLY A 114 0.01 10.87 -2.21
C GLY A 114 0.13 11.24 -0.72
N MET A 115 1.21 11.89 -0.30
CA MET A 115 1.39 12.34 1.09
C MET A 115 0.26 13.25 1.57
N VAL A 116 -0.12 14.25 0.78
CA VAL A 116 -1.22 15.17 1.16
C VAL A 116 -2.58 14.52 1.02
N ILE A 117 -2.75 13.61 0.06
CA ILE A 117 -3.98 12.84 -0.09
C ILE A 117 -4.18 11.98 1.16
N LYS A 118 -3.18 11.18 1.54
CA LYS A 118 -3.22 10.33 2.74
C LYS A 118 -3.41 11.14 4.02
N TYR A 119 -2.71 12.27 4.16
CA TYR A 119 -2.91 13.23 5.25
C TYR A 119 -4.38 13.64 5.36
N SER A 120 -4.99 13.99 4.24
CA SER A 120 -6.38 14.45 4.17
C SER A 120 -7.37 13.33 4.53
N GLU A 121 -7.14 12.12 4.05
CA GLU A 121 -7.93 10.92 4.37
C GLU A 121 -7.90 10.62 5.86
N VAL A 122 -6.71 10.60 6.47
CA VAL A 122 -6.54 10.30 7.90
C VAL A 122 -7.16 11.41 8.75
N LEU A 123 -6.94 12.68 8.40
CA LEU A 123 -7.56 13.82 9.08
C LEU A 123 -9.09 13.70 9.11
N LEU A 124 -9.72 13.42 7.96
CA LEU A 124 -11.16 13.25 7.88
C LEU A 124 -11.64 12.03 8.66
N ALA A 125 -10.91 10.93 8.63
CA ALA A 125 -11.28 9.71 9.34
C ALA A 125 -11.30 9.92 10.85
N VAL A 126 -10.35 10.67 11.40
CA VAL A 126 -10.34 11.02 12.83
C VAL A 126 -11.41 12.07 13.16
N LYS A 127 -11.63 13.05 12.29
CA LYS A 127 -12.65 14.09 12.49
C LYS A 127 -14.07 13.55 12.57
N TYR A 128 -14.39 12.53 11.75
CA TYR A 128 -15.75 12.02 11.59
C TYR A 128 -15.93 10.58 12.11
N ARG A 129 -14.99 10.08 12.92
CA ARG A 129 -15.09 8.75 13.55
C ARG A 129 -16.24 8.66 14.55
N GLU A 130 -16.72 7.46 14.77
CA GLU A 130 -17.78 7.13 15.73
C GLU A 130 -17.29 6.03 16.70
N ARG A 131 -18.07 5.77 17.75
CA ARG A 131 -17.88 4.59 18.60
C ARG A 131 -18.88 3.52 18.20
N ASP A 132 -18.40 2.29 18.06
CA ASP A 132 -19.25 1.13 17.79
C ASP A 132 -19.97 0.66 19.08
N ALA A 133 -20.82 -0.35 18.95
CA ALA A 133 -21.59 -0.91 20.07
C ALA A 133 -20.71 -1.52 21.20
N ARG A 134 -19.40 -1.71 20.97
CA ARG A 134 -18.42 -2.18 21.97
C ARG A 134 -17.62 -1.03 22.58
N GLY A 135 -17.88 0.20 22.13
CA GLY A 135 -17.11 1.38 22.52
C GLY A 135 -15.80 1.59 21.78
N ASP A 136 -15.50 0.75 20.77
CA ASP A 136 -14.30 0.90 19.94
C ASP A 136 -14.47 2.04 18.93
N TRP A 137 -13.38 2.81 18.68
CA TRP A 137 -13.39 3.80 17.61
C TRP A 137 -13.42 3.15 16.23
N VAL A 138 -14.31 3.64 15.38
CA VAL A 138 -14.50 3.23 13.99
C VAL A 138 -14.60 4.46 13.09
N GLY A 139 -13.97 4.40 11.93
CA GLY A 139 -13.94 5.51 10.99
C GLY A 139 -13.46 5.04 9.60
N GLY A 140 -13.15 6.01 8.76
CA GLY A 140 -12.78 5.80 7.38
C GLY A 140 -13.76 6.45 6.41
N PRO A 141 -13.63 6.22 5.08
CA PRO A 141 -14.46 6.88 4.07
C PRO A 141 -15.96 6.76 4.31
N MET A 142 -16.45 5.59 4.68
CA MET A 142 -17.87 5.39 4.94
C MET A 142 -18.41 6.30 6.05
N TYR A 143 -17.59 6.64 7.05
CA TYR A 143 -17.99 7.52 8.15
C TYR A 143 -17.88 9.00 7.78
N TYR A 144 -16.80 9.43 7.11
CA TYR A 144 -16.72 10.84 6.73
C TYR A 144 -17.63 11.19 5.55
N ILE A 145 -18.00 10.23 4.69
CA ILE A 145 -19.08 10.43 3.71
C ILE A 145 -20.41 10.60 4.45
N LYS A 146 -20.76 9.68 5.35
CA LYS A 146 -22.02 9.73 6.12
C LYS A 146 -22.12 11.00 6.95
N ASN A 147 -21.09 11.30 7.76
CA ASN A 147 -21.14 12.35 8.78
C ASN A 147 -20.70 13.73 8.26
N GLY A 148 -19.85 13.76 7.25
CA GLY A 148 -19.32 14.99 6.68
C GLY A 148 -20.13 15.52 5.51
N MET A 149 -20.61 14.63 4.61
CA MET A 149 -21.41 15.03 3.45
C MET A 149 -22.93 14.99 3.72
N GLY A 150 -23.34 14.26 4.76
CA GLY A 150 -24.73 14.19 5.21
C GLY A 150 -25.52 13.02 4.62
N ASP A 151 -26.78 12.91 5.06
CA ASP A 151 -27.62 11.73 4.84
C ASP A 151 -27.89 11.38 3.39
N LYS A 152 -27.95 12.37 2.51
CA LYS A 152 -28.15 12.17 1.07
C LYS A 152 -27.03 11.36 0.41
N TRP A 153 -25.86 11.28 1.04
CA TRP A 153 -24.67 10.60 0.53
C TRP A 153 -24.43 9.22 1.15
N LYS A 154 -25.32 8.72 2.02
CA LYS A 154 -25.20 7.40 2.65
C LYS A 154 -25.05 6.27 1.62
N TRP A 155 -25.67 6.40 0.45
CA TRP A 155 -25.48 5.43 -0.64
C TRP A 155 -24.02 5.33 -1.10
N LEU A 156 -23.31 6.48 -1.16
CA LEU A 156 -21.89 6.53 -1.56
C LEU A 156 -21.00 5.87 -0.48
N ALA A 157 -21.33 6.07 0.81
CA ALA A 157 -20.67 5.38 1.91
C ALA A 157 -20.88 3.86 1.84
N GLY A 158 -22.10 3.43 1.47
CA GLY A 158 -22.41 2.02 1.19
C GLY A 158 -21.61 1.48 0.01
N ALA A 159 -21.59 2.21 -1.10
CA ALA A 159 -20.83 1.83 -2.29
C ALA A 159 -19.33 1.69 -2.00
N PHE A 160 -18.72 2.65 -1.28
CA PHE A 160 -17.33 2.52 -0.82
C PHE A 160 -17.14 1.23 -0.03
N SER A 161 -18.01 0.98 0.95
CA SER A 161 -17.86 -0.18 1.85
C SER A 161 -17.98 -1.51 1.12
N VAL A 162 -18.87 -1.63 0.13
CA VAL A 162 -18.98 -2.83 -0.72
C VAL A 162 -17.71 -3.02 -1.54
N LEU A 163 -17.27 -1.97 -2.23
CA LEU A 163 -16.08 -2.04 -3.09
C LEU A 163 -14.81 -2.34 -2.27
N ALA A 164 -14.65 -1.71 -1.11
CA ALA A 164 -13.51 -1.95 -0.22
C ALA A 164 -13.51 -3.36 0.37
N ALA A 165 -14.67 -3.89 0.76
CA ALA A 165 -14.79 -5.27 1.24
C ALA A 165 -14.43 -6.29 0.17
N LEU A 166 -14.82 -6.04 -1.09
CA LEU A 166 -14.45 -6.88 -2.23
C LEU A 166 -12.97 -6.71 -2.61
N ALA A 167 -12.45 -5.48 -2.63
CA ALA A 167 -11.05 -5.19 -2.93
C ALA A 167 -10.11 -5.88 -1.92
N ALA A 168 -10.51 -5.98 -0.66
CA ALA A 168 -9.72 -6.65 0.36
C ALA A 168 -9.45 -8.13 0.05
N PHE A 169 -10.34 -8.84 -0.63
CA PHE A 169 -10.08 -10.21 -1.10
C PHE A 169 -9.01 -10.24 -2.20
N GLY A 170 -8.93 -9.23 -3.05
CA GLY A 170 -7.97 -9.14 -4.14
C GLY A 170 -6.59 -8.69 -3.66
N ILE A 171 -6.47 -7.37 -3.37
CA ILE A 171 -5.18 -6.73 -3.05
C ILE A 171 -4.63 -7.17 -1.69
N GLY A 172 -5.51 -7.27 -0.70
CA GLY A 172 -5.10 -7.50 0.70
C GLY A 172 -5.03 -8.97 1.10
N ASN A 173 -5.43 -9.90 0.23
CA ASN A 173 -5.51 -11.31 0.55
C ASN A 173 -4.88 -12.19 -0.53
N MET A 174 -5.62 -12.44 -1.63
CA MET A 174 -5.24 -13.42 -2.65
C MET A 174 -3.91 -13.07 -3.34
N SER A 175 -3.67 -11.79 -3.67
CA SER A 175 -2.42 -11.36 -4.31
C SER A 175 -1.22 -11.51 -3.37
N GLN A 176 -1.43 -11.26 -2.09
CA GLN A 176 -0.40 -11.41 -1.06
C GLN A 176 -0.08 -12.90 -0.84
N ALA A 177 -1.11 -13.73 -0.61
CA ALA A 177 -0.96 -15.16 -0.43
C ALA A 177 -0.30 -15.83 -1.65
N ASN A 178 -0.70 -15.45 -2.86
CA ASN A 178 -0.11 -15.94 -4.10
C ASN A 178 1.38 -15.58 -4.21
N SER A 179 1.74 -14.34 -3.87
CA SER A 179 3.14 -13.88 -3.91
C SER A 179 4.03 -14.56 -2.86
N ILE A 180 3.50 -14.79 -1.63
CA ILE A 180 4.20 -15.58 -0.61
C ILE A 180 4.49 -16.97 -1.13
N VAL A 181 3.45 -17.67 -1.55
CA VAL A 181 3.54 -19.06 -1.98
C VAL A 181 4.43 -19.20 -3.22
N GLY A 182 4.33 -18.27 -4.16
CA GLY A 182 5.21 -18.22 -5.34
C GLY A 182 6.68 -18.07 -4.95
N SER A 183 7.02 -17.05 -4.15
CA SER A 183 8.40 -16.79 -3.78
C SER A 183 9.02 -17.88 -2.89
N VAL A 184 8.22 -18.49 -1.99
CA VAL A 184 8.69 -19.64 -1.19
C VAL A 184 8.90 -20.86 -2.08
N THR A 185 8.02 -21.12 -3.05
CA THR A 185 8.21 -22.21 -4.01
C THR A 185 9.48 -22.01 -4.84
N ASP A 186 9.72 -20.78 -5.32
CA ASP A 186 10.93 -20.42 -6.07
C ASP A 186 12.20 -20.64 -5.21
N ALA A 187 12.15 -20.27 -3.92
CA ALA A 187 13.27 -20.48 -2.99
C ALA A 187 13.53 -21.97 -2.72
N VAL A 188 12.48 -22.78 -2.55
CA VAL A 188 12.61 -24.23 -2.39
C VAL A 188 13.23 -24.88 -3.65
N CYS A 189 12.79 -24.46 -4.83
CA CYS A 189 13.38 -24.95 -6.09
C CYS A 189 14.84 -24.48 -6.29
N ALA A 190 15.19 -23.29 -5.77
CA ALA A 190 16.60 -22.81 -5.81
C ALA A 190 17.52 -23.60 -4.86
N VAL A 191 16.99 -24.12 -3.75
CA VAL A 191 17.73 -25.00 -2.81
C VAL A 191 17.76 -26.44 -3.30
N ASN A 192 16.65 -26.93 -3.84
CA ASN A 192 16.51 -28.29 -4.36
C ASN A 192 15.87 -28.23 -5.76
N PRO A 193 16.71 -28.19 -6.83
CA PRO A 193 16.24 -28.11 -8.22
C PRO A 193 15.33 -29.28 -8.65
N ASP A 194 15.52 -30.45 -8.06
CA ASP A 194 14.75 -31.67 -8.38
C ASP A 194 13.43 -31.77 -7.63
N PHE A 195 13.03 -30.73 -6.89
CA PHE A 195 11.79 -30.75 -6.10
C PHE A 195 10.55 -30.77 -6.99
N SER A 196 9.82 -31.89 -6.96
CA SER A 196 8.63 -32.13 -7.78
C SER A 196 7.30 -31.85 -7.04
N GLY A 197 7.34 -31.62 -5.73
CA GLY A 197 6.15 -31.44 -4.86
C GLY A 197 5.53 -30.05 -4.85
N GLN A 198 5.71 -29.22 -5.88
CA GLN A 198 5.33 -27.80 -5.90
C GLN A 198 3.83 -27.60 -5.62
N ALA A 199 2.94 -28.42 -6.18
CA ALA A 199 1.49 -28.30 -5.95
C ALA A 199 1.12 -28.58 -4.47
N ALA A 200 1.68 -29.64 -3.89
CA ALA A 200 1.46 -29.96 -2.47
C ALA A 200 2.02 -28.88 -1.55
N LEU A 201 3.18 -28.32 -1.88
CA LEU A 201 3.79 -27.21 -1.16
C LEU A 201 2.88 -25.97 -1.17
N ARG A 202 2.32 -25.61 -2.33
CA ARG A 202 1.41 -24.46 -2.47
C ARG A 202 0.15 -24.62 -1.60
N TRP A 203 -0.46 -25.80 -1.58
CA TRP A 203 -1.59 -26.09 -0.71
C TRP A 203 -1.20 -26.04 0.77
N GLY A 204 -0.09 -26.66 1.15
CA GLY A 204 0.43 -26.66 2.53
C GLY A 204 0.71 -25.28 3.05
N LEU A 205 1.41 -24.44 2.26
CA LEU A 205 1.67 -23.04 2.60
C LEU A 205 0.39 -22.22 2.70
N GLY A 206 -0.57 -22.39 1.77
CA GLY A 206 -1.85 -21.70 1.80
C GLY A 206 -2.65 -22.02 3.06
N ILE A 207 -2.73 -23.28 3.45
CA ILE A 207 -3.40 -23.74 4.68
C ILE A 207 -2.66 -23.20 5.92
N GLY A 208 -1.32 -23.28 5.94
CA GLY A 208 -0.51 -22.74 7.04
C GLY A 208 -0.71 -21.24 7.24
N LEU A 209 -0.70 -20.47 6.15
CA LEU A 209 -0.99 -19.02 6.18
C LEU A 209 -2.39 -18.72 6.68
N ALA A 210 -3.40 -19.50 6.23
CA ALA A 210 -4.78 -19.36 6.67
C ALA A 210 -4.93 -19.60 8.16
N LEU A 211 -4.29 -20.65 8.70
CA LEU A 211 -4.30 -20.95 10.14
C LEU A 211 -3.59 -19.86 10.97
N LEU A 212 -2.41 -19.41 10.54
CA LEU A 212 -1.69 -18.31 11.20
C LEU A 212 -2.52 -17.03 11.21
N THR A 213 -3.18 -16.72 10.09
CA THR A 213 -4.05 -15.55 9.98
C THR A 213 -5.25 -15.68 10.91
N ALA A 214 -5.90 -16.85 10.96
CA ALA A 214 -7.02 -17.12 11.87
C ALA A 214 -6.64 -16.85 13.34
N LEU A 215 -5.47 -17.34 13.78
CA LEU A 215 -4.97 -17.12 15.14
C LEU A 215 -4.85 -15.63 15.50
N VAL A 216 -4.48 -14.77 14.54
CA VAL A 216 -4.35 -13.33 14.79
C VAL A 216 -5.72 -12.64 14.70
N LEU A 217 -6.52 -12.93 13.66
CA LEU A 217 -7.78 -12.25 13.39
C LEU A 217 -8.81 -12.42 14.51
N PHE A 218 -8.91 -13.60 15.09
CA PHE A 218 -9.85 -13.86 16.19
C PHE A 218 -9.53 -13.05 17.47
N GLY A 219 -8.31 -12.50 17.59
CA GLY A 219 -7.94 -11.56 18.65
C GLY A 219 -8.36 -10.10 18.39
N GLY A 220 -8.94 -9.80 17.22
CA GLY A 220 -9.42 -8.47 16.84
C GLY A 220 -8.32 -7.43 16.65
N ILE A 221 -8.73 -6.15 16.55
CA ILE A 221 -7.84 -5.03 16.22
C ILE A 221 -6.64 -4.90 17.18
N LYS A 222 -6.82 -5.18 18.47
CA LYS A 222 -5.74 -5.09 19.46
C LYS A 222 -4.64 -6.12 19.19
N ARG A 223 -5.01 -7.33 18.80
CA ARG A 223 -4.04 -8.39 18.48
C ARG A 223 -3.36 -8.13 17.14
N ILE A 224 -4.10 -7.67 16.16
CA ILE A 224 -3.53 -7.21 14.87
C ILE A 224 -2.50 -6.10 15.15
N GLY A 225 -2.85 -5.05 15.89
CA GLY A 225 -1.95 -3.96 16.25
C GLY A 225 -0.70 -4.43 17.00
N ALA A 226 -0.84 -5.34 17.97
CA ALA A 226 0.28 -5.86 18.72
C ALA A 226 1.26 -6.72 17.88
N VAL A 227 0.74 -7.41 16.86
CA VAL A 227 1.58 -8.16 15.90
C VAL A 227 2.27 -7.21 14.94
N THR A 228 1.53 -6.28 14.34
CA THR A 228 2.06 -5.34 13.33
C THR A 228 3.07 -4.37 13.93
N GLU A 229 2.89 -3.93 15.18
CA GLU A 229 3.81 -3.05 15.91
C GLU A 229 5.24 -3.63 16.02
N LYS A 230 5.36 -4.95 16.11
CA LYS A 230 6.65 -5.65 16.16
C LYS A 230 7.16 -6.03 14.78
N LEU A 231 6.25 -6.50 13.92
CA LEU A 231 6.59 -7.04 12.61
C LEU A 231 7.09 -5.96 11.66
N ILE A 232 6.41 -4.80 11.60
CA ILE A 232 6.71 -3.74 10.64
C ILE A 232 8.11 -3.14 10.82
N PRO A 233 8.53 -2.68 12.02
CA PRO A 233 9.89 -2.15 12.18
C PRO A 233 10.96 -3.20 11.86
N PHE A 234 10.77 -4.45 12.33
CA PHE A 234 11.72 -5.53 12.09
C PHE A 234 11.92 -5.80 10.59
N MET A 235 10.82 -6.05 9.86
CA MET A 235 10.90 -6.38 8.43
C MET A 235 11.42 -5.21 7.59
N SER A 236 11.00 -3.97 7.92
CA SER A 236 11.44 -2.77 7.19
C SER A 236 12.93 -2.53 7.37
N VAL A 237 13.43 -2.58 8.62
CA VAL A 237 14.86 -2.40 8.90
C VAL A 237 15.68 -3.51 8.23
N ALA A 238 15.27 -4.77 8.34
CA ALA A 238 15.97 -5.87 7.70
C ALA A 238 16.06 -5.69 6.18
N TYR A 239 14.95 -5.32 5.52
CA TYR A 239 14.92 -5.09 4.09
C TYR A 239 15.75 -3.89 3.67
N ILE A 240 15.66 -2.76 4.40
CA ILE A 240 16.45 -1.55 4.15
C ILE A 240 17.96 -1.88 4.24
N LEU A 241 18.39 -2.56 5.31
CA LEU A 241 19.80 -2.91 5.48
C LEU A 241 20.30 -3.80 4.33
N MET A 242 19.53 -4.80 3.94
CA MET A 242 19.94 -5.72 2.87
C MET A 242 19.96 -5.05 1.50
N THR A 243 19.00 -4.17 1.19
CA THR A 243 19.05 -3.38 -0.05
C THR A 243 20.22 -2.39 -0.06
N LEU A 244 20.54 -1.77 1.08
CA LEU A 244 21.72 -0.91 1.20
C LEU A 244 23.02 -1.69 0.96
N ILE A 245 23.14 -2.92 1.44
CA ILE A 245 24.33 -3.76 1.16
C ILE A 245 24.49 -3.98 -0.35
N VAL A 246 23.41 -4.27 -1.08
CA VAL A 246 23.48 -4.41 -2.55
C VAL A 246 23.85 -3.09 -3.22
N ILE A 247 23.29 -1.97 -2.76
CA ILE A 247 23.60 -0.63 -3.29
C ILE A 247 25.06 -0.27 -3.03
N PHE A 248 25.57 -0.48 -1.81
CA PHE A 248 26.95 -0.21 -1.45
C PHE A 248 27.95 -1.14 -2.17
N GLY A 249 27.54 -2.38 -2.45
CA GLY A 249 28.31 -3.30 -3.29
C GLY A 249 28.44 -2.86 -4.75
N ASN A 250 27.59 -1.94 -5.21
CA ASN A 250 27.52 -1.46 -6.59
C ASN A 250 27.53 0.08 -6.70
N LEU A 251 28.21 0.78 -5.79
CA LEU A 251 28.19 2.27 -5.67
C LEU A 251 28.49 3.00 -6.99
N GLY A 252 29.37 2.47 -7.83
CA GLY A 252 29.68 3.04 -9.14
C GLY A 252 28.47 3.17 -10.08
N GLY A 253 27.40 2.39 -9.83
CA GLY A 253 26.15 2.42 -10.60
C GLY A 253 25.15 3.48 -10.19
N VAL A 254 25.29 4.11 -8.99
CA VAL A 254 24.29 5.01 -8.44
C VAL A 254 24.03 6.24 -9.34
N GLY A 255 25.09 6.91 -9.77
CA GLY A 255 24.97 8.09 -10.65
C GLY A 255 24.31 7.72 -11.99
N ARG A 256 24.67 6.53 -12.55
CA ARG A 256 24.06 6.00 -13.76
C ARG A 256 22.58 5.73 -13.55
N ALA A 257 22.19 5.09 -12.44
CA ALA A 257 20.80 4.76 -12.15
C ALA A 257 19.91 6.03 -12.08
N PHE A 258 20.33 7.07 -11.37
CA PHE A 258 19.61 8.34 -11.36
C PHE A 258 19.50 8.96 -12.75
N LYS A 259 20.61 9.00 -13.52
CA LYS A 259 20.58 9.50 -14.89
C LYS A 259 19.59 8.73 -15.76
N GLU A 260 19.56 7.41 -15.65
CA GLU A 260 18.62 6.55 -16.40
C GLU A 260 17.16 6.80 -15.97
N ILE A 261 16.87 6.92 -14.66
CA ILE A 261 15.54 7.22 -14.15
C ILE A 261 15.02 8.56 -14.71
N PHE A 262 15.81 9.64 -14.58
CA PHE A 262 15.39 10.97 -15.03
C PHE A 262 15.31 11.05 -16.57
N SER A 263 16.27 10.50 -17.27
CA SER A 263 16.25 10.52 -18.74
C SER A 263 15.10 9.70 -19.31
N ALA A 264 14.84 8.49 -18.78
CA ALA A 264 13.77 7.63 -19.25
C ALA A 264 12.37 8.15 -18.87
N ALA A 265 12.26 9.02 -17.87
CA ALA A 265 10.99 9.64 -17.50
C ALA A 265 10.42 10.57 -18.59
N PHE A 266 11.31 11.20 -19.40
CA PHE A 266 10.93 12.22 -20.37
C PHE A 266 11.37 11.90 -21.82
N ALA A 267 12.32 10.96 -22.01
CA ALA A 267 12.84 10.56 -23.32
C ALA A 267 13.11 9.05 -23.43
N PRO A 268 12.09 8.19 -23.37
CA PRO A 268 12.27 6.74 -23.19
C PRO A 268 12.91 6.01 -24.36
N ARG A 269 12.80 6.53 -25.58
CA ARG A 269 13.28 5.81 -26.78
C ARG A 269 14.80 5.77 -26.96
N ALA A 270 15.54 6.67 -26.32
CA ALA A 270 16.97 6.85 -26.60
C ALA A 270 17.90 5.98 -25.75
N ILE A 271 17.43 5.40 -24.63
CA ILE A 271 18.33 4.87 -23.59
C ILE A 271 18.26 3.34 -23.46
N LEU A 272 17.14 2.74 -23.87
CA LEU A 272 16.94 1.30 -23.75
C LEU A 272 17.27 0.63 -25.08
N GLY A 273 18.54 0.46 -25.38
CA GLY A 273 19.01 -0.25 -26.58
C GLY A 273 18.31 -1.60 -26.74
N GLY A 274 17.32 -1.66 -27.63
CA GLY A 274 16.60 -2.88 -27.99
C GLY A 274 15.20 -3.06 -27.39
N ALA A 275 14.78 -2.32 -26.38
CA ALA A 275 13.40 -2.39 -25.87
C ALA A 275 12.47 -1.50 -26.67
N ALA A 276 12.10 -1.94 -27.86
CA ALA A 276 11.12 -1.25 -28.72
C ALA A 276 9.77 -1.17 -27.99
N GLY A 277 9.34 0.06 -27.61
CA GLY A 277 7.95 0.28 -27.30
C GLY A 277 7.55 0.90 -25.97
N ILE A 278 8.45 1.09 -24.97
CA ILE A 278 8.06 1.80 -23.74
C ILE A 278 7.95 3.31 -24.04
N THR A 279 6.77 3.85 -23.80
CA THR A 279 6.47 5.27 -24.01
C THR A 279 6.45 6.01 -22.69
N ILE A 280 6.58 7.36 -22.73
CA ILE A 280 6.35 8.23 -21.56
C ILE A 280 5.01 7.92 -20.91
N ARG A 281 3.96 7.69 -21.72
CA ARG A 281 2.63 7.32 -21.22
C ARG A 281 2.68 6.05 -20.37
N GLN A 282 3.42 5.03 -20.78
CA GLN A 282 3.57 3.78 -19.99
C GLN A 282 4.34 4.02 -18.71
N ALA A 283 5.43 4.80 -18.75
CA ALA A 283 6.19 5.18 -17.55
C ALA A 283 5.29 5.89 -16.52
N VAL A 284 4.50 6.88 -16.96
CA VAL A 284 3.51 7.58 -16.13
C VAL A 284 2.49 6.61 -15.54
N ILE A 285 1.84 5.80 -16.39
CA ILE A 285 0.77 4.89 -15.95
C ILE A 285 1.29 3.88 -14.94
N TRP A 286 2.40 3.21 -15.23
CA TRP A 286 2.93 2.17 -14.34
C TRP A 286 3.55 2.74 -13.09
N GLY A 287 4.22 3.88 -13.16
CA GLY A 287 4.74 4.57 -11.99
C GLY A 287 3.64 4.96 -11.01
N LEU A 288 2.58 5.63 -11.49
CA LEU A 288 1.45 6.03 -10.65
C LEU A 288 0.65 4.84 -10.13
N ARG A 289 0.34 3.88 -11.01
CA ARG A 289 -0.44 2.70 -10.64
C ARG A 289 0.25 1.92 -9.52
N ARG A 290 1.58 1.71 -9.63
CA ARG A 290 2.33 0.96 -8.61
C ARG A 290 2.59 1.78 -7.35
N SER A 291 2.73 3.10 -7.45
CA SER A 291 2.75 3.98 -6.28
C SER A 291 1.43 3.91 -5.50
N ALA A 292 0.30 4.14 -6.17
CA ALA A 292 -1.01 4.08 -5.52
C ALA A 292 -1.36 2.68 -4.98
N PHE A 293 -0.88 1.61 -5.63
CA PHE A 293 -1.03 0.25 -5.13
C PHE A 293 -0.20 0.00 -3.86
N SER A 294 1.03 0.55 -3.78
CA SER A 294 1.91 0.38 -2.63
C SER A 294 1.46 1.21 -1.44
N ASN A 295 1.39 2.53 -1.60
CA ASN A 295 1.11 3.45 -0.49
C ASN A 295 -0.39 3.67 -0.21
N GLU A 296 -1.28 3.15 -1.05
CA GLU A 296 -2.74 3.22 -0.90
C GLU A 296 -3.33 4.65 -0.81
N ALA A 297 -2.57 5.70 -1.17
CA ALA A 297 -3.08 7.07 -1.14
C ALA A 297 -4.19 7.26 -2.16
N GLY A 298 -5.34 7.76 -1.72
CA GLY A 298 -6.54 7.92 -2.53
C GLY A 298 -7.46 6.71 -2.54
N LEU A 299 -7.06 5.56 -1.99
CA LEU A 299 -7.91 4.38 -1.89
C LEU A 299 -8.90 4.44 -0.71
N GLY A 300 -8.59 5.22 0.34
CA GLY A 300 -9.43 5.33 1.52
C GLY A 300 -9.32 4.14 2.48
N SER A 301 -8.37 3.24 2.30
CA SER A 301 -8.17 2.03 3.12
C SER A 301 -7.50 2.34 4.46
N ALA A 302 -6.30 2.91 4.45
CA ALA A 302 -5.51 3.21 5.64
C ALA A 302 -6.22 4.07 6.70
N PRO A 303 -7.02 5.10 6.35
CA PRO A 303 -7.79 5.87 7.33
C PRO A 303 -8.69 5.03 8.23
N ILE A 304 -9.07 3.82 7.82
CA ILE A 304 -9.87 2.89 8.64
C ILE A 304 -9.07 2.44 9.89
N ALA A 305 -7.76 2.20 9.77
CA ALA A 305 -6.91 1.87 10.91
C ALA A 305 -6.61 3.11 11.75
N HIS A 306 -6.28 4.23 11.11
CA HIS A 306 -5.95 5.48 11.80
C HIS A 306 -7.09 6.04 12.63
N ALA A 307 -8.34 5.81 12.23
CA ALA A 307 -9.51 6.23 13.00
C ALA A 307 -9.59 5.63 14.41
N ALA A 308 -8.98 4.46 14.62
CA ALA A 308 -8.94 3.79 15.92
C ALA A 308 -7.86 4.33 16.88
N ALA A 309 -7.00 5.23 16.42
CA ALA A 309 -5.90 5.78 17.23
C ALA A 309 -6.40 6.66 18.38
N HIS A 310 -5.75 6.55 19.52
CA HIS A 310 -5.83 7.53 20.60
C HIS A 310 -4.95 8.73 20.23
N CYS A 311 -5.54 9.83 19.82
CA CYS A 311 -4.85 11.04 19.40
C CYS A 311 -5.62 12.29 19.86
N ASP A 312 -4.90 13.39 20.07
CA ASP A 312 -5.45 14.64 20.57
C ASP A 312 -6.22 15.42 19.48
N GLY A 313 -5.91 15.12 18.20
CA GLY A 313 -6.59 15.81 17.11
C GLY A 313 -6.44 15.19 15.73
N PRO A 314 -7.30 15.63 14.79
CA PRO A 314 -7.28 15.12 13.41
C PRO A 314 -5.96 15.40 12.67
N VAL A 315 -5.30 16.55 12.90
CA VAL A 315 -4.05 16.93 12.23
C VAL A 315 -2.89 16.10 12.77
N GLU A 316 -2.85 15.85 14.07
CA GLU A 316 -1.82 15.04 14.71
C GLU A 316 -1.80 13.61 14.18
N GLN A 317 -2.96 13.03 13.96
CA GLN A 317 -3.03 11.73 13.31
C GLN A 317 -2.81 11.85 11.80
N GLY A 318 -3.24 12.94 11.17
CA GLY A 318 -3.05 13.20 9.74
C GLY A 318 -1.57 13.18 9.31
N ILE A 319 -0.67 13.73 10.11
CA ILE A 319 0.78 13.75 9.81
C ILE A 319 1.40 12.35 9.74
N TYR A 320 0.81 11.35 10.41
CA TYR A 320 1.23 9.94 10.23
C TYR A 320 0.96 9.44 8.82
N GLY A 321 -0.07 9.97 8.12
CA GLY A 321 -0.29 9.66 6.70
C GLY A 321 0.83 10.17 5.78
N ILE A 322 1.44 11.33 6.11
CA ILE A 322 2.63 11.82 5.39
C ILE A 322 3.81 10.87 5.62
N PHE A 323 4.06 10.49 6.87
CA PHE A 323 5.12 9.57 7.25
C PHE A 323 4.95 8.19 6.58
N GLU A 324 3.74 7.66 6.56
CA GLU A 324 3.40 6.38 5.96
C GLU A 324 3.79 6.31 4.48
N VAL A 325 3.33 7.28 3.68
CA VAL A 325 3.64 7.34 2.23
C VAL A 325 5.13 7.58 2.00
N PHE A 326 5.78 8.40 2.83
CA PHE A 326 7.22 8.63 2.76
C PHE A 326 8.00 7.34 2.98
N MET A 327 7.71 6.60 4.05
CA MET A 327 8.41 5.34 4.36
C MET A 327 8.14 4.26 3.32
N ASP A 328 6.87 4.08 2.93
CA ASP A 328 6.48 3.08 1.95
C ASP A 328 7.14 3.31 0.59
N THR A 329 6.96 4.50 0.04
CA THR A 329 7.26 4.72 -1.37
C THR A 329 8.60 5.45 -1.57
N ILE A 330 8.84 6.56 -0.86
CA ILE A 330 10.09 7.32 -1.05
C ILE A 330 11.29 6.54 -0.48
N VAL A 331 11.12 5.79 0.60
CA VAL A 331 12.21 4.99 1.16
C VAL A 331 12.22 3.59 0.55
N ILE A 332 11.23 2.73 0.84
CA ILE A 332 11.32 1.30 0.54
C ILE A 332 11.24 1.02 -0.98
N CYS A 333 10.26 1.62 -1.71
CA CYS A 333 10.20 1.41 -3.17
C CYS A 333 11.41 1.98 -3.90
N THR A 334 11.98 3.11 -3.42
CA THR A 334 13.20 3.67 -4.01
C THR A 334 14.39 2.74 -3.82
N LEU A 335 14.57 2.17 -2.63
CA LEU A 335 15.64 1.21 -2.37
C LEU A 335 15.50 -0.03 -3.25
N THR A 336 14.29 -0.56 -3.40
CA THR A 336 14.00 -1.66 -4.33
C THR A 336 14.38 -1.29 -5.78
N ALA A 337 13.92 -0.12 -6.24
CA ALA A 337 14.19 0.34 -7.60
C ALA A 337 15.69 0.55 -7.86
N LEU A 338 16.39 1.20 -6.93
CA LEU A 338 17.84 1.40 -7.03
C LEU A 338 18.59 0.07 -7.02
N THR A 339 18.21 -0.87 -6.15
CA THR A 339 18.80 -2.20 -6.11
C THR A 339 18.73 -2.90 -7.48
N ILE A 340 17.57 -2.84 -8.16
CA ILE A 340 17.37 -3.44 -9.49
C ILE A 340 18.23 -2.72 -10.54
N ILE A 341 18.18 -1.38 -10.59
CA ILE A 341 18.81 -0.61 -11.67
C ILE A 341 20.34 -0.64 -11.53
N ILE A 342 20.85 -0.51 -10.30
CA ILE A 342 22.30 -0.47 -10.02
C ILE A 342 22.96 -1.82 -10.28
N SER A 343 22.25 -2.93 -9.97
CA SER A 343 22.78 -4.28 -10.15
C SER A 343 23.08 -4.63 -11.62
N GLY A 344 22.45 -3.90 -12.57
CA GLY A 344 22.66 -4.14 -14.00
C GLY A 344 22.06 -5.45 -14.51
N VAL A 345 21.12 -6.05 -13.77
CA VAL A 345 20.40 -7.25 -14.23
C VAL A 345 19.56 -6.95 -15.45
N ASP A 346 19.46 -7.93 -16.34
CA ASP A 346 18.64 -7.82 -17.54
C ASP A 346 17.15 -7.75 -17.17
N VAL A 347 16.49 -6.70 -17.64
CA VAL A 347 15.05 -6.48 -17.46
C VAL A 347 14.31 -6.92 -18.71
N THR A 348 13.50 -7.95 -18.61
CA THR A 348 12.57 -8.33 -19.68
C THR A 348 11.38 -7.37 -19.70
N PHE A 349 11.46 -6.35 -20.54
CA PHE A 349 10.41 -5.34 -20.64
C PHE A 349 9.12 -5.90 -21.26
N GLY A 350 7.96 -5.43 -20.73
CA GLY A 350 6.64 -5.87 -21.16
C GLY A 350 6.13 -7.16 -20.48
N VAL A 351 6.94 -7.78 -19.63
CA VAL A 351 6.60 -9.01 -18.87
C VAL A 351 6.57 -8.71 -17.37
N LYS A 352 5.57 -9.22 -16.66
CA LYS A 352 5.48 -9.09 -15.20
C LYS A 352 6.49 -10.03 -14.53
N PRO A 353 7.50 -9.53 -13.81
CA PRO A 353 8.62 -10.36 -13.35
C PRO A 353 8.34 -11.14 -12.06
N GLY A 354 7.22 -10.89 -11.36
CA GLY A 354 7.04 -11.44 -10.01
C GLY A 354 8.16 -11.01 -9.05
N SER A 355 8.73 -11.96 -8.30
CA SER A 355 9.89 -11.76 -7.43
C SER A 355 11.24 -11.97 -8.15
N ALA A 356 11.25 -12.54 -9.35
CA ALA A 356 12.46 -12.96 -10.04
C ALA A 356 13.46 -11.82 -10.28
N LEU A 357 12.97 -10.63 -10.68
CA LEU A 357 13.83 -9.49 -11.00
C LEU A 357 14.61 -8.98 -9.77
N ILE A 358 13.96 -8.81 -8.63
CA ILE A 358 14.63 -8.38 -7.41
C ILE A 358 15.55 -9.49 -6.86
N THR A 359 15.16 -10.74 -6.96
CA THR A 359 16.00 -11.89 -6.58
C THR A 359 17.28 -11.93 -7.39
N ALA A 360 17.19 -11.72 -8.71
CA ALA A 360 18.36 -11.62 -9.58
C ALA A 360 19.26 -10.44 -9.18
N ALA A 361 18.67 -9.28 -8.85
CA ALA A 361 19.42 -8.10 -8.41
C ALA A 361 20.22 -8.37 -7.12
N PHE A 362 19.63 -9.07 -6.16
CA PHE A 362 20.34 -9.52 -4.94
C PHE A 362 21.43 -10.54 -5.29
N GLY A 363 21.20 -11.38 -6.29
CA GLY A 363 22.15 -12.38 -6.78
C GLY A 363 23.46 -11.82 -7.33
N THR A 364 23.53 -10.51 -7.60
CA THR A 364 24.78 -9.84 -8.04
C THR A 364 25.77 -9.61 -6.91
N VAL A 365 25.33 -9.61 -5.66
CA VAL A 365 26.17 -9.42 -4.46
C VAL A 365 26.20 -10.67 -3.60
N PHE A 366 25.07 -11.37 -3.50
CA PHE A 366 24.94 -12.61 -2.73
C PHE A 366 24.87 -13.82 -3.67
N ASN A 367 25.02 -15.04 -3.14
CA ASN A 367 24.74 -16.22 -3.94
C ASN A 367 23.24 -16.36 -4.25
N GLY A 368 22.89 -17.05 -5.36
CA GLY A 368 21.52 -17.16 -5.84
C GLY A 368 20.57 -17.83 -4.85
N THR A 369 21.02 -18.86 -4.12
CA THR A 369 20.23 -19.56 -3.10
C THR A 369 19.90 -18.64 -1.94
N PHE A 370 20.87 -17.91 -1.39
CA PHE A 370 20.64 -16.94 -0.31
C PHE A 370 19.67 -15.84 -0.76
N SER A 371 19.85 -15.30 -1.97
CA SER A 371 18.99 -14.27 -2.53
C SER A 371 17.55 -14.74 -2.64
N SER A 372 17.31 -15.95 -3.14
CA SER A 372 15.98 -16.54 -3.26
C SER A 372 15.33 -16.75 -1.88
N VAL A 373 16.07 -17.29 -0.92
CA VAL A 373 15.56 -17.50 0.45
C VAL A 373 15.28 -16.18 1.15
N PHE A 374 16.18 -15.20 1.06
CA PHE A 374 15.99 -13.88 1.67
C PHE A 374 14.76 -13.17 1.11
N ILE A 375 14.59 -13.12 -0.21
CA ILE A 375 13.44 -12.49 -0.85
C ILE A 375 12.15 -13.23 -0.51
N ALA A 376 12.16 -14.56 -0.43
CA ALA A 376 10.99 -15.33 0.02
C ALA A 376 10.58 -14.99 1.45
N VAL A 377 11.54 -14.87 2.37
CA VAL A 377 11.29 -14.47 3.76
C VAL A 377 10.79 -13.02 3.82
N ALA A 378 11.44 -12.08 3.12
CA ALA A 378 11.03 -10.69 3.08
C ALA A 378 9.59 -10.53 2.54
N LEU A 379 9.29 -11.17 1.40
CA LEU A 379 7.94 -11.17 0.82
C LEU A 379 6.91 -11.83 1.75
N THR A 380 7.29 -12.90 2.44
CA THR A 380 6.40 -13.55 3.41
C THR A 380 6.03 -12.59 4.54
N LEU A 381 7.00 -11.89 5.14
CA LEU A 381 6.75 -10.94 6.22
C LEU A 381 5.92 -9.75 5.74
N PHE A 382 6.28 -9.15 4.60
CA PHE A 382 5.59 -8.00 4.02
C PHE A 382 4.16 -8.34 3.59
N ALA A 383 3.99 -9.42 2.84
CA ALA A 383 2.68 -9.81 2.36
C ALA A 383 1.76 -10.33 3.49
N TYR A 384 2.32 -11.03 4.48
CA TYR A 384 1.55 -11.48 5.64
C TYR A 384 1.04 -10.31 6.48
N SER A 385 1.87 -9.28 6.70
CA SER A 385 1.41 -8.06 7.38
C SER A 385 0.27 -7.39 6.63
N THR A 386 0.35 -7.35 5.28
CA THR A 386 -0.71 -6.79 4.44
C THR A 386 -2.02 -7.59 4.54
N ILE A 387 -1.96 -8.92 4.61
CA ILE A 387 -3.15 -9.76 4.87
C ILE A 387 -3.82 -9.35 6.20
N LEU A 388 -3.05 -9.13 7.25
CA LEU A 388 -3.57 -8.70 8.56
C LEU A 388 -4.22 -7.32 8.51
N GLY A 389 -3.57 -6.34 7.89
CA GLY A 389 -4.10 -4.98 7.76
C GLY A 389 -5.39 -4.92 6.95
N TRP A 390 -5.41 -5.56 5.79
CA TRP A 390 -6.59 -5.56 4.91
C TRP A 390 -7.76 -6.38 5.46
N SER A 391 -7.49 -7.40 6.28
CA SER A 391 -8.56 -8.12 6.98
C SER A 391 -9.36 -7.19 7.91
N LEU A 392 -8.67 -6.24 8.56
CA LEU A 392 -9.30 -5.21 9.37
C LEU A 392 -10.16 -4.27 8.50
N TYR A 393 -9.61 -3.80 7.36
CA TYR A 393 -10.31 -2.87 6.47
C TYR A 393 -11.61 -3.48 5.94
N GLY A 394 -11.54 -4.67 5.36
CA GLY A 394 -12.72 -5.38 4.86
C GLY A 394 -13.75 -5.68 5.96
N SER A 395 -13.29 -6.13 7.14
CA SER A 395 -14.16 -6.40 8.28
C SER A 395 -14.90 -5.14 8.77
N ARG A 396 -14.22 -3.98 8.81
CA ARG A 396 -14.84 -2.69 9.21
C ARG A 396 -15.83 -2.19 8.17
N CYS A 397 -15.59 -2.41 6.88
CA CYS A 397 -16.53 -2.09 5.81
C CYS A 397 -17.79 -2.95 5.91
N VAL A 398 -17.66 -4.26 6.12
CA VAL A 398 -18.81 -5.16 6.32
C VAL A 398 -19.54 -4.87 7.63
N GLN A 399 -18.81 -4.52 8.69
CA GLN A 399 -19.40 -4.07 9.96
C GLN A 399 -20.29 -2.84 9.77
N TYR A 400 -19.85 -1.88 8.97
CA TYR A 400 -20.63 -0.67 8.64
C TYR A 400 -21.93 -1.00 7.91
N LEU A 401 -21.89 -1.94 6.95
CA LEU A 401 -23.04 -2.34 6.13
C LEU A 401 -24.06 -3.22 6.87
N LEU A 402 -23.56 -4.26 7.55
CA LEU A 402 -24.34 -5.40 8.00
C LEU A 402 -24.14 -5.73 9.49
N GLY A 403 -23.33 -4.94 10.19
CA GLY A 403 -23.08 -5.11 11.62
C GLY A 403 -22.03 -6.16 11.98
N LEU A 404 -21.81 -6.31 13.29
CA LEU A 404 -20.71 -7.10 13.86
C LEU A 404 -20.80 -8.61 13.55
N ARG A 405 -22.03 -9.16 13.44
CA ARG A 405 -22.19 -10.59 13.14
C ARG A 405 -21.70 -10.91 11.73
N ALA A 406 -22.10 -10.11 10.75
CA ALA A 406 -21.66 -10.25 9.36
C ALA A 406 -20.15 -10.06 9.20
N ALA A 407 -19.55 -9.15 9.96
CA ALA A 407 -18.09 -8.96 9.95
C ALA A 407 -17.32 -10.22 10.39
N LYS A 408 -17.85 -11.01 11.35
CA LYS A 408 -17.25 -12.29 11.74
C LYS A 408 -17.35 -13.35 10.63
N VAL A 409 -18.50 -13.43 9.94
CA VAL A 409 -18.66 -14.30 8.78
C VAL A 409 -17.69 -13.91 7.67
N TYR A 410 -17.56 -12.61 7.41
CA TYR A 410 -16.59 -12.08 6.44
C TYR A 410 -15.15 -12.50 6.77
N GLN A 411 -14.73 -12.41 8.04
CA GLN A 411 -13.40 -12.85 8.46
C GLN A 411 -13.17 -14.34 8.18
N PHE A 412 -14.17 -15.18 8.38
CA PHE A 412 -14.07 -16.59 8.06
C PHE A 412 -13.89 -16.83 6.55
N VAL A 413 -14.71 -16.14 5.72
CA VAL A 413 -14.56 -16.20 4.25
C VAL A 413 -13.19 -15.66 3.83
N PHE A 414 -12.71 -14.58 4.48
CA PHE A 414 -11.41 -14.00 4.20
C PHE A 414 -10.28 -15.00 4.41
N ILE A 415 -10.33 -15.80 5.48
CA ILE A 415 -9.35 -16.86 5.76
C ILE A 415 -9.37 -17.94 4.67
N ILE A 416 -10.55 -18.37 4.20
CA ILE A 416 -10.67 -19.34 3.10
C ILE A 416 -10.04 -18.78 1.82
N MET A 417 -10.25 -17.51 1.53
CA MET A 417 -9.72 -16.87 0.32
C MET A 417 -8.18 -16.79 0.28
N ILE A 418 -7.49 -16.92 1.42
CA ILE A 418 -6.03 -17.07 1.47
C ILE A 418 -5.61 -18.36 0.75
N VAL A 419 -6.30 -19.47 1.05
CA VAL A 419 -6.01 -20.77 0.42
C VAL A 419 -6.32 -20.72 -1.08
N VAL A 420 -7.46 -20.14 -1.46
CA VAL A 420 -7.83 -19.96 -2.87
C VAL A 420 -6.78 -19.12 -3.61
N GLY A 421 -6.34 -18.00 -3.03
CA GLY A 421 -5.28 -17.15 -3.60
C GLY A 421 -3.95 -17.86 -3.78
N SER A 422 -3.59 -18.73 -2.84
CA SER A 422 -2.33 -19.49 -2.85
C SER A 422 -2.20 -20.44 -4.03
N VAL A 423 -3.30 -20.98 -4.53
CA VAL A 423 -3.33 -21.94 -5.66
C VAL A 423 -3.80 -21.33 -6.98
N SER A 424 -4.26 -20.07 -6.95
CA SER A 424 -4.73 -19.35 -8.15
C SER A 424 -3.57 -18.88 -9.01
N SER A 425 -3.83 -18.55 -10.29
CA SER A 425 -2.84 -17.96 -11.17
C SER A 425 -2.57 -16.49 -10.80
N LEU A 426 -1.32 -16.07 -10.92
CA LEU A 426 -0.86 -14.72 -10.57
C LEU A 426 -1.65 -13.63 -11.34
N ASP A 427 -1.76 -13.77 -12.65
CA ASP A 427 -2.42 -12.77 -13.50
C ASP A 427 -3.90 -12.61 -13.19
N PHE A 428 -4.61 -13.71 -12.91
CA PHE A 428 -6.02 -13.67 -12.55
C PHE A 428 -6.23 -12.83 -11.29
N VAL A 429 -5.46 -13.12 -10.25
CA VAL A 429 -5.58 -12.47 -8.93
C VAL A 429 -5.23 -10.98 -9.02
N TRP A 430 -4.10 -10.66 -9.66
CA TRP A 430 -3.65 -9.27 -9.75
C TRP A 430 -4.54 -8.39 -10.62
N ASN A 431 -5.07 -8.92 -11.74
CA ASN A 431 -5.92 -8.14 -12.62
C ASN A 431 -7.26 -7.78 -11.96
N ILE A 432 -7.85 -8.70 -11.19
CA ILE A 432 -9.08 -8.43 -10.44
C ILE A 432 -8.78 -7.44 -9.29
N ALA A 433 -7.70 -7.67 -8.54
CA ALA A 433 -7.29 -6.79 -7.45
C ALA A 433 -7.09 -5.35 -7.92
N ASP A 434 -6.38 -5.14 -9.02
CA ASP A 434 -6.17 -3.82 -9.62
C ASP A 434 -7.50 -3.13 -9.98
N THR A 435 -8.45 -3.86 -10.54
CA THR A 435 -9.75 -3.30 -10.93
C THR A 435 -10.57 -2.83 -9.72
N LEU A 436 -10.66 -3.67 -8.71
CA LEU A 436 -11.42 -3.37 -7.49
C LEU A 436 -10.81 -2.19 -6.73
N ASN A 437 -9.49 -2.08 -6.70
CA ASN A 437 -8.79 -0.92 -6.14
C ASN A 437 -9.14 0.38 -6.86
N GLY A 438 -9.09 0.38 -8.19
CA GLY A 438 -9.45 1.56 -8.97
C GLY A 438 -10.88 2.03 -8.70
N LEU A 439 -11.82 1.07 -8.59
CA LEU A 439 -13.22 1.39 -8.31
C LEU A 439 -13.45 1.91 -6.88
N MET A 440 -12.76 1.33 -5.89
CA MET A 440 -12.88 1.73 -4.49
C MET A 440 -12.44 3.18 -4.25
N ALA A 441 -11.46 3.66 -5.01
CA ALA A 441 -10.96 5.02 -4.88
C ALA A 441 -11.97 6.10 -5.31
N ILE A 442 -12.90 5.78 -6.21
CA ILE A 442 -13.85 6.76 -6.76
C ILE A 442 -14.72 7.42 -5.67
N PRO A 443 -15.46 6.67 -4.84
CA PRO A 443 -16.21 7.26 -3.74
C PRO A 443 -15.36 8.07 -2.77
N ASN A 444 -14.13 7.64 -2.53
CA ASN A 444 -13.20 8.30 -1.65
C ASN A 444 -12.77 9.68 -2.18
N PHE A 445 -12.38 9.78 -3.46
CA PHE A 445 -12.02 11.07 -4.07
C PHE A 445 -13.20 12.04 -4.12
N ILE A 446 -14.42 11.57 -4.39
CA ILE A 446 -15.63 12.41 -4.31
C ILE A 446 -15.73 13.04 -2.91
N ALA A 447 -15.53 12.26 -1.86
CA ALA A 447 -15.58 12.76 -0.49
C ALA A 447 -14.43 13.71 -0.15
N LEU A 448 -13.19 13.41 -0.59
CA LEU A 448 -12.04 14.28 -0.38
C LEU A 448 -12.25 15.67 -1.00
N PHE A 449 -12.79 15.72 -2.22
CA PHE A 449 -13.09 17.00 -2.87
C PHE A 449 -14.24 17.75 -2.17
N ALA A 450 -15.32 17.06 -1.84
CA ALA A 450 -16.45 17.66 -1.15
C ALA A 450 -16.08 18.21 0.24
N LEU A 451 -15.21 17.52 0.97
CA LEU A 451 -14.79 17.88 2.33
C LEU A 451 -13.46 18.66 2.37
N SER A 452 -12.89 19.02 1.23
CA SER A 452 -11.63 19.78 1.17
C SER A 452 -11.67 21.11 1.93
N PRO A 453 -12.77 21.90 1.98
CA PRO A 453 -12.80 23.10 2.79
C PRO A 453 -12.60 22.83 4.29
N VAL A 454 -13.10 21.68 4.78
CA VAL A 454 -12.92 21.25 6.17
C VAL A 454 -11.46 20.92 6.44
N ILE A 455 -10.82 20.19 5.51
CA ILE A 455 -9.39 19.84 5.60
C ILE A 455 -8.55 21.12 5.67
N PHE A 456 -8.77 22.05 4.75
CA PHE A 456 -7.98 23.30 4.67
C PHE A 456 -8.16 24.17 5.93
N LYS A 457 -9.40 24.29 6.44
CA LYS A 457 -9.70 25.03 7.64
C LYS A 457 -8.97 24.46 8.86
N ILE A 458 -9.16 23.17 9.14
CA ILE A 458 -8.56 22.49 10.31
C ILE A 458 -7.03 22.52 10.24
N THR A 459 -6.45 22.27 9.07
CA THR A 459 -5.00 22.31 8.88
C THR A 459 -4.43 23.70 9.17
N ARG A 460 -5.07 24.75 8.65
CA ARG A 460 -4.63 26.15 8.85
C ARG A 460 -4.75 26.57 10.31
N GLU A 461 -5.86 26.28 10.97
CA GLU A 461 -6.08 26.61 12.37
C GLU A 461 -5.07 25.93 13.29
N TYR A 462 -4.80 24.65 13.07
CA TYR A 462 -3.82 23.88 13.85
C TYR A 462 -2.41 24.47 13.73
N PHE A 463 -1.90 24.66 12.52
CA PHE A 463 -0.54 25.13 12.33
C PHE A 463 -0.35 26.61 12.71
N ARG A 464 -1.40 27.43 12.63
CA ARG A 464 -1.37 28.78 13.19
C ARG A 464 -1.16 28.73 14.71
N GLY A 465 -1.82 27.80 15.42
CA GLY A 465 -1.60 27.59 16.85
C GLY A 465 -0.19 27.14 17.18
N VAL A 466 0.38 26.21 16.39
CA VAL A 466 1.76 25.72 16.55
C VAL A 466 2.77 26.86 16.34
N ASP A 467 2.59 27.68 15.31
CA ASP A 467 3.49 28.80 15.02
C ASP A 467 3.46 29.87 16.13
N LEU A 468 2.26 30.18 16.68
CA LEU A 468 2.11 31.10 17.79
C LEU A 468 2.72 30.58 19.11
N ALA A 469 2.67 29.28 19.34
CA ALA A 469 3.31 28.65 20.50
C ALA A 469 4.84 28.69 20.37
N SER A 470 5.39 28.44 19.19
CA SER A 470 6.84 28.51 18.94
C SER A 470 7.40 29.94 19.13
N ALA A 471 6.68 30.95 18.61
CA ALA A 471 7.10 32.36 18.73
C ALA A 471 7.06 32.92 20.17
N LYS A 472 6.44 32.22 21.12
CA LYS A 472 6.46 32.59 22.55
C LYS A 472 7.65 32.02 23.32
N HIS A 473 8.38 31.11 22.73
CA HIS A 473 9.54 30.44 23.33
C HIS A 473 10.88 30.93 22.74
N GLU A 474 10.83 31.78 21.71
CA GLU A 474 11.95 32.59 21.20
C GLU A 474 11.95 33.97 21.86
#